data_e136cb2d64a0ef2dd3d14f30c31a57f2
#
_entry.id   e136cb2d64a0ef2dd3d14f30c31a57f2
#
_cell.length_a   1.000
_cell.length_b   1.000
_cell.length_c   1.000
_cell.angle_alpha   90.00
_cell.angle_beta   90.00
_cell.angle_gamma   90.00
#
_symmetry.space_group_name_H-M   'P 1'
#
loop_
_entity.id
_entity.type
_entity.pdbx_description
1 polymer ?
#
loop_
_entity_poly.entity_id
_entity_poly.type
_entity_poly.pdbx_seq_one_letter_code
_entity_poly.pdbx_strand_id
1 'polypeptide(L)'
;MTQIVVGISDIVRLDFACDLEQDSFSYNRFITHIRYLVQRIVSGVSGGKNDAFLYEQVKVNYPESFICIQKIVTYIKSSYAFELSLDEQVYLTIHIQRFRDHID
;
A
#
# COMPACT_ATOMS: atom_id res chain seq x y z
N MET A 1 -7.97 6.34 12.77
CA MET A 1 -6.79 5.65 12.23
C MET A 1 -7.04 4.16 11.99
N THR A 2 -7.71 3.49 12.92
CA THR A 2 -7.96 2.05 12.77
C THR A 2 -8.77 1.71 11.52
N GLN A 3 -9.76 2.52 11.19
CA GLN A 3 -10.63 2.25 10.04
C GLN A 3 -9.89 2.31 8.71
N ILE A 4 -8.95 3.24 8.55
CA ILE A 4 -8.20 3.34 7.30
C ILE A 4 -7.24 2.15 7.15
N VAL A 5 -6.62 1.71 8.25
CA VAL A 5 -5.75 0.52 8.24
C VAL A 5 -6.58 -0.72 7.86
N VAL A 6 -7.76 -0.87 8.45
CA VAL A 6 -8.65 -2.00 8.14
C VAL A 6 -9.08 -1.96 6.67
N GLY A 7 -9.45 -0.77 6.17
CA GLY A 7 -9.85 -0.62 4.77
C GLY A 7 -8.75 -1.02 3.80
N ILE A 8 -7.53 -0.60 4.05
CA ILE A 8 -6.39 -0.96 3.20
C ILE A 8 -6.11 -2.47 3.29
N SER A 9 -6.14 -3.03 4.51
CA SER A 9 -5.93 -4.47 4.70
C SER A 9 -6.98 -5.30 3.98
N ASP A 10 -8.24 -4.86 4.00
CA ASP A 10 -9.31 -5.54 3.31
C ASP A 10 -9.10 -5.54 1.80
N ILE A 11 -8.63 -4.43 1.24
CA ILE A 11 -8.33 -4.36 -0.18
C ILE A 11 -7.27 -5.39 -0.57
N VAL A 12 -6.20 -5.49 0.22
CA VAL A 12 -5.12 -6.45 -0.04
C VAL A 12 -5.63 -7.88 0.08
N ARG A 13 -6.38 -8.17 1.15
CA ARG A 13 -6.93 -9.51 1.39
C ARG A 13 -7.83 -9.97 0.25
N LEU A 14 -8.72 -9.09 -0.19
CA LEU A 14 -9.67 -9.41 -1.25
C LEU A 14 -8.99 -9.52 -2.60
N ASP A 15 -8.01 -8.65 -2.86
CA ASP A 15 -7.33 -8.62 -4.16
C ASP A 15 -6.49 -9.87 -4.40
N PHE A 16 -5.85 -10.38 -3.36
CA PHE A 16 -5.02 -11.58 -3.46
C PHE A 16 -5.74 -12.85 -3.00
N ALA A 17 -7.01 -12.74 -2.61
CA ALA A 17 -7.84 -13.87 -2.16
C ALA A 17 -7.13 -14.70 -1.08
N CYS A 18 -6.56 -14.02 -0.09
CA CYS A 18 -5.81 -14.68 0.99
C CYS A 18 -6.28 -14.19 2.34
N ASP A 19 -6.05 -15.00 3.38
CA ASP A 19 -6.24 -14.60 4.75
C ASP A 19 -4.93 -13.99 5.26
N LEU A 20 -5.04 -12.85 5.94
CA LEU A 20 -3.88 -12.20 6.52
C LEU A 20 -3.59 -12.83 7.88
N GLU A 21 -2.47 -13.54 7.97
CA GLU A 21 -2.02 -14.13 9.23
C GLU A 21 -1.43 -13.04 10.10
N GLN A 22 -2.16 -12.66 11.15
CA GLN A 22 -1.81 -11.51 11.98
C GLN A 22 -0.51 -11.68 12.75
N ASP A 23 -0.08 -12.92 12.95
CA ASP A 23 1.16 -13.20 13.69
C ASP A 23 2.37 -13.36 12.78
N SER A 24 2.20 -13.28 11.46
CA SER A 24 3.33 -13.45 10.56
C SER A 24 4.22 -12.21 10.56
N PHE A 25 5.51 -12.43 10.35
CA PHE A 25 6.48 -11.35 10.21
C PHE A 25 6.13 -10.43 9.05
N SER A 26 5.72 -11.01 7.93
CA SER A 26 5.36 -10.24 6.73
C SER A 26 4.14 -9.37 6.96
N TYR A 27 3.13 -9.89 7.65
CA TYR A 27 1.94 -9.12 8.01
C TYR A 27 2.31 -7.94 8.90
N ASN A 28 3.10 -8.19 9.94
CA ASN A 28 3.48 -7.13 10.88
C ASN A 28 4.28 -6.03 10.20
N ARG A 29 5.19 -6.41 9.30
CA ARG A 29 5.96 -5.44 8.51
C ARG A 29 5.02 -4.60 7.64
N PHE A 30 4.10 -5.25 6.94
CA PHE A 30 3.14 -4.58 6.08
C PHE A 30 2.30 -3.58 6.87
N ILE A 31 1.74 -4.01 8.00
CA ILE A 31 0.90 -3.14 8.84
C ILE A 31 1.71 -1.96 9.38
N THR A 32 2.97 -2.16 9.76
CA THR A 32 3.82 -1.08 10.22
C THR A 32 3.97 0.01 9.16
N HIS A 33 4.19 -0.38 7.91
CA HIS A 33 4.31 0.59 6.82
C HIS A 33 2.99 1.32 6.56
N ILE A 34 1.88 0.59 6.64
CA ILE A 34 0.55 1.20 6.48
C ILE A 34 0.30 2.23 7.60
N ARG A 35 0.69 1.91 8.83
CA ARG A 35 0.52 2.85 9.95
C ARG A 35 1.33 4.13 9.76
N TYR A 36 2.56 4.03 9.27
CA TYR A 36 3.34 5.23 8.96
C TYR A 36 2.69 6.06 7.86
N LEU A 37 2.17 5.41 6.84
CA LEU A 37 1.44 6.10 5.79
C LEU A 37 0.22 6.82 6.35
N VAL A 38 -0.56 6.15 7.20
CA VAL A 38 -1.76 6.74 7.81
C VAL A 38 -1.41 7.96 8.64
N GLN A 39 -0.31 7.92 9.39
CA GLN A 39 0.15 9.09 10.15
C GLN A 39 0.41 10.28 9.25
N ARG A 40 1.03 10.08 8.10
CA ARG A 40 1.26 11.17 7.14
C ARG A 40 -0.05 11.69 6.58
N ILE A 41 -1.00 10.82 6.28
CA ILE A 41 -2.31 11.22 5.78
C ILE A 41 -3.04 12.09 6.79
N VAL A 42 -3.07 11.64 8.05
CA VAL A 42 -3.75 12.37 9.12
C VAL A 42 -3.08 13.71 9.38
N SER A 43 -1.76 13.78 9.30
CA SER A 43 -0.99 15.00 9.49
C SER A 43 -1.09 15.97 8.32
N GLY A 44 -1.58 15.49 7.17
CA GLY A 44 -1.64 16.31 5.96
C GLY A 44 -0.28 16.55 5.32
N VAL A 45 0.73 15.80 5.73
CA VAL A 45 2.08 15.94 5.19
C VAL A 45 2.22 15.09 3.94
N SER A 46 2.50 15.77 2.81
CA SER A 46 2.83 15.09 1.57
C SER A 46 4.30 14.72 1.61
N GLY A 47 4.59 13.44 1.73
CA GLY A 47 5.97 12.97 1.76
C GLY A 47 6.41 12.40 0.42
N GLY A 48 7.71 12.51 0.14
CA GLY A 48 8.30 11.86 -1.00
C GLY A 48 8.29 12.69 -2.27
N LYS A 49 9.02 12.20 -3.24
CA LYS A 49 9.18 12.81 -4.55
C LYS A 49 8.35 12.05 -5.57
N ASN A 50 8.25 12.58 -6.77
CA ASN A 50 7.53 11.95 -7.87
C ASN A 50 8.54 11.44 -8.91
N ASP A 51 9.18 10.32 -8.61
CA ASP A 51 10.13 9.69 -9.53
C ASP A 51 9.37 8.82 -10.52
N ALA A 52 9.08 9.38 -11.69
CA ALA A 52 8.32 8.69 -12.71
C ALA A 52 9.05 7.46 -13.26
N PHE A 53 10.37 7.45 -13.24
CA PHE A 53 11.14 6.32 -13.72
C PHE A 53 10.90 5.08 -12.85
N LEU A 54 11.04 5.21 -11.53
CA LEU A 54 10.79 4.11 -10.60
C LEU A 54 9.34 3.67 -10.65
N TYR A 55 8.42 4.63 -10.76
CA TYR A 55 6.99 4.33 -10.85
C TYR A 55 6.70 3.41 -12.04
N GLU A 56 7.24 3.73 -13.22
CA GLU A 56 7.04 2.90 -14.40
C GLU A 56 7.72 1.54 -14.26
N GLN A 57 8.87 1.47 -13.56
CA GLN A 57 9.57 0.21 -13.35
C GLN A 57 8.73 -0.76 -12.51
N VAL A 58 8.13 -0.30 -11.40
CA VAL A 58 7.32 -1.18 -10.56
C VAL A 58 6.01 -1.57 -11.25
N LYS A 59 5.47 -0.68 -12.08
CA LYS A 59 4.27 -0.97 -12.86
C LYS A 59 4.52 -2.14 -13.81
N VAL A 60 5.67 -2.15 -14.48
CA VAL A 60 6.03 -3.20 -15.43
C VAL A 60 6.43 -4.49 -14.72
N ASN A 61 7.24 -4.36 -13.66
CA ASN A 61 7.83 -5.53 -12.99
C ASN A 61 6.87 -6.23 -12.03
N TYR A 62 5.94 -5.47 -11.43
CA TYR A 62 5.02 -6.00 -10.41
C TYR A 62 3.59 -5.59 -10.73
N PRO A 63 3.04 -6.02 -11.87
CA PRO A 63 1.74 -5.50 -12.34
C PRO A 63 0.58 -5.80 -11.39
N GLU A 64 0.56 -6.96 -10.77
CA GLU A 64 -0.54 -7.32 -9.86
C GLU A 64 -0.49 -6.51 -8.57
N SER A 65 0.70 -6.34 -8.01
CA SER A 65 0.88 -5.51 -6.82
C SER A 65 0.59 -4.04 -7.14
N PHE A 66 0.98 -3.58 -8.32
CA PHE A 66 0.70 -2.22 -8.77
C PHE A 66 -0.81 -1.98 -8.87
N ILE A 67 -1.56 -2.92 -9.43
CA ILE A 67 -3.02 -2.81 -9.54
C ILE A 67 -3.65 -2.73 -8.15
N CYS A 68 -3.18 -3.54 -7.21
CA CYS A 68 -3.64 -3.49 -5.83
C CYS A 68 -3.39 -2.11 -5.21
N ILE A 69 -2.21 -1.55 -5.44
CA ILE A 69 -1.86 -0.23 -4.93
C ILE A 69 -2.77 0.84 -5.53
N GLN A 70 -3.12 0.74 -6.81
CA GLN A 70 -4.02 1.71 -7.42
C GLN A 70 -5.41 1.68 -6.78
N LYS A 71 -5.88 0.53 -6.34
CA LYS A 71 -7.13 0.42 -5.58
C LYS A 71 -7.01 1.14 -4.24
N ILE A 72 -5.87 0.99 -3.57
CA ILE A 72 -5.61 1.69 -2.32
C ILE A 72 -5.54 3.20 -2.53
N VAL A 73 -4.86 3.64 -3.58
CA VAL A 73 -4.75 5.07 -3.94
C VAL A 73 -6.15 5.66 -4.14
N THR A 74 -7.00 4.98 -4.89
CA THR A 74 -8.37 5.41 -5.14
C THR A 74 -9.18 5.48 -3.85
N TYR A 75 -9.05 4.47 -3.00
CA TYR A 75 -9.74 4.43 -1.71
C TYR A 75 -9.35 5.62 -0.83
N ILE A 76 -8.05 5.89 -0.71
CA ILE A 76 -7.56 6.98 0.13
C ILE A 76 -8.00 8.32 -0.43
N LYS A 77 -7.93 8.51 -1.75
CA LYS A 77 -8.35 9.76 -2.37
C LYS A 77 -9.85 10.00 -2.19
N SER A 78 -10.66 8.97 -2.39
CA SER A 78 -12.11 9.08 -2.29
C SER A 78 -12.59 9.28 -0.86
N SER A 79 -11.96 8.59 0.09
CA SER A 79 -12.43 8.56 1.48
C SER A 79 -11.79 9.64 2.35
N TYR A 80 -10.57 10.07 2.02
CA TYR A 80 -9.78 10.97 2.87
C TYR A 80 -9.24 12.18 2.13
N ALA A 81 -9.53 12.31 0.83
CA ALA A 81 -9.11 13.44 -0.01
C ALA A 81 -7.58 13.66 0.04
N PHE A 82 -6.82 12.58 0.04
CA PHE A 82 -5.36 12.62 0.09
C PHE A 82 -4.78 11.91 -1.12
N GLU A 83 -3.82 12.55 -1.80
CA GLU A 83 -3.13 11.95 -2.95
C GLU A 83 -1.77 11.43 -2.54
N LEU A 84 -1.52 10.15 -2.82
CA LEU A 84 -0.22 9.55 -2.58
C LEU A 84 0.77 9.99 -3.66
N SER A 85 1.98 10.36 -3.25
CA SER A 85 3.05 10.65 -4.20
C SER A 85 3.44 9.38 -4.97
N LEU A 86 4.12 9.55 -6.10
CA LEU A 86 4.61 8.41 -6.87
C LEU A 86 5.60 7.58 -6.05
N ASP A 87 6.46 8.23 -5.27
CA ASP A 87 7.41 7.52 -4.41
C ASP A 87 6.71 6.65 -3.37
N GLU A 88 5.64 7.14 -2.77
CA GLU A 88 4.87 6.34 -1.81
C GLU A 88 4.20 5.17 -2.48
N GLN A 89 3.71 5.35 -3.70
CA GLN A 89 3.11 4.26 -4.46
C GLN A 89 4.16 3.20 -4.82
N VAL A 90 5.36 3.61 -5.20
CA VAL A 90 6.49 2.70 -5.46
C VAL A 90 6.80 1.89 -4.20
N TYR A 91 6.94 2.58 -3.08
CA TYR A 91 7.27 1.97 -1.80
C TYR A 91 6.24 0.92 -1.39
N LEU A 92 4.96 1.27 -1.47
CA LEU A 92 3.88 0.35 -1.13
C LEU A 92 3.82 -0.84 -2.10
N THR A 93 4.05 -0.61 -3.38
CA THR A 93 4.05 -1.69 -4.37
C THR A 93 5.11 -2.73 -4.03
N ILE A 94 6.31 -2.29 -3.68
CA ILE A 94 7.40 -3.19 -3.30
C ILE A 94 7.04 -3.97 -2.03
N HIS A 95 6.46 -3.32 -1.04
CA HIS A 95 6.07 -3.98 0.20
C HIS A 95 4.95 -4.99 0.01
N ILE A 96 3.98 -4.68 -0.82
CA ILE A 96 2.90 -5.62 -1.13
C ILE A 96 3.45 -6.81 -1.91
N GLN A 97 4.38 -6.58 -2.83
CA GLN A 97 5.01 -7.67 -3.56
C GLN A 97 5.77 -8.61 -2.61
N ARG A 98 6.51 -8.07 -1.66
CA ARG A 98 7.21 -8.88 -0.65
C ARG A 98 6.23 -9.66 0.21
N PHE A 99 5.16 -9.02 0.65
CA PHE A 99 4.12 -9.69 1.42
C PHE A 99 3.51 -10.83 0.62
N ARG A 100 3.18 -10.57 -0.63
CA ARG A 100 2.60 -11.57 -1.53
C ARG A 100 3.53 -12.76 -1.73
N ASP A 101 4.83 -12.51 -1.88
CA ASP A 101 5.81 -13.58 -2.06
C ASP A 101 5.89 -14.52 -0.86
N HIS A 102 5.52 -14.05 0.31
CA HIS A 102 5.58 -14.83 1.54
C HIS A 102 4.28 -15.55 1.89
N ILE A 103 3.17 -15.27 1.21
CA ILE A 103 1.91 -15.95 1.48
C ILE A 103 1.67 -17.15 0.59
N ASP A 104 2.53 -17.37 -0.39
CA ASP A 104 2.48 -18.55 -1.25
C ASP A 104 3.25 -19.72 -0.61
#